data_8443fc9b536efc2b9389a96db2c92c0d
#
_entry.id   8443fc9b536efc2b9389a96db2c92c0d
#
_cell.length_a   1.000
_cell.length_b   1.000
_cell.length_c   1.000
_cell.angle_alpha   90.00
_cell.angle_beta   90.00
_cell.angle_gamma   90.00
#
_symmetry.space_group_name_H-M   'P 1'
#
loop_
_entity.id
_entity.type
_entity.pdbx_description
1 polymer ?
#
loop_
_entity_poly.entity_id
_entity_poly.type
_entity_poly.pdbx_seq_one_letter_code
_entity_poly.pdbx_strand_id
1 'polypeptide(L)'
;MLVIVDLKDDRAIRNKDNILGMYDLMINKGKPEEGAARFMAPAYIQHNPLIPDGADSLGKFFAQIINERMRARVDVHKIIAVGDYVWSHVNFRNLFNDDPQDTGIAGVDMFRMDADGKAIEHWDVLQVVGTPKSAANWYAPNVPAANPNGMF
;
A
#
# COMPACT_ATOMS: atom_id res chain seq x y z
N MET A 1 -10.41 -8.83 5.92
CA MET A 1 -9.98 -7.44 6.14
C MET A 1 -10.71 -6.86 7.35
N LEU A 2 -9.99 -6.31 8.33
CA LEU A 2 -10.57 -5.54 9.43
C LEU A 2 -10.73 -4.09 8.99
N VAL A 3 -11.92 -3.50 9.23
CA VAL A 3 -12.23 -2.10 8.90
C VAL A 3 -12.63 -1.36 10.18
N ILE A 4 -11.99 -0.22 10.44
CA ILE A 4 -12.31 0.66 11.56
C ILE A 4 -12.61 2.06 11.00
N VAL A 5 -13.88 2.47 11.07
CA VAL A 5 -14.36 3.77 10.61
C VAL A 5 -15.63 4.14 11.38
N ASP A 6 -15.81 5.41 11.69
CA ASP A 6 -17.10 5.88 12.19
C ASP A 6 -18.14 5.86 11.05
N LEU A 7 -19.18 5.05 11.21
CA LEU A 7 -20.25 4.90 10.21
C LEU A 7 -21.11 6.16 10.04
N LYS A 8 -20.91 7.20 10.85
CA LYS A 8 -21.56 8.50 10.73
C LYS A 8 -20.65 9.56 10.08
N ASP A 9 -19.39 9.22 9.81
CA ASP A 9 -18.43 10.09 9.11
C ASP A 9 -18.35 9.69 7.63
N ASP A 10 -19.22 10.26 6.80
CA ASP A 10 -19.30 10.02 5.35
C ASP A 10 -17.95 10.34 4.67
N ARG A 11 -17.20 11.32 5.19
CA ARG A 11 -15.90 11.69 4.66
C ARG A 11 -14.87 10.59 4.92
N ALA A 12 -14.79 10.07 6.14
CA ALA A 12 -13.87 8.97 6.47
C ALA A 12 -14.24 7.70 5.70
N ILE A 13 -15.53 7.40 5.52
CA ILE A 13 -16.01 6.28 4.72
C ILE A 13 -15.53 6.43 3.26
N ARG A 14 -15.79 7.58 2.63
CA ARG A 14 -15.35 7.88 1.26
C ARG A 14 -13.82 7.77 1.13
N ASN A 15 -13.07 8.36 2.05
CA ASN A 15 -11.61 8.36 2.04
C ASN A 15 -11.06 6.93 2.10
N LYS A 16 -11.61 6.09 2.97
CA LYS A 16 -11.31 4.65 3.04
C LYS A 16 -11.60 3.94 1.72
N ASP A 17 -12.77 4.17 1.12
CA ASP A 17 -13.17 3.53 -0.14
C ASP A 17 -12.27 3.96 -1.29
N ASN A 18 -11.83 5.22 -1.31
CA ASN A 18 -10.90 5.73 -2.31
C ASN A 18 -9.51 5.08 -2.20
N ILE A 19 -8.98 4.88 -1.00
CA ILE A 19 -7.70 4.18 -0.82
C ILE A 19 -7.81 2.70 -1.20
N LEU A 20 -8.91 2.02 -0.84
CA LEU A 20 -9.15 0.65 -1.31
C LEU A 20 -9.26 0.58 -2.84
N GLY A 21 -9.95 1.54 -3.45
CA GLY A 21 -10.07 1.66 -4.90
C GLY A 21 -8.73 1.95 -5.59
N MET A 22 -7.88 2.74 -4.96
CA MET A 22 -6.53 3.03 -5.42
C MET A 22 -5.67 1.76 -5.49
N TYR A 23 -5.61 0.99 -4.40
CA TYR A 23 -4.87 -0.28 -4.38
C TYR A 23 -5.38 -1.26 -5.44
N ASP A 24 -6.70 -1.42 -5.53
CA ASP A 24 -7.30 -2.32 -6.51
C ASP A 24 -6.99 -1.89 -7.95
N LEU A 25 -7.14 -0.61 -8.26
CA LEU A 25 -6.95 -0.12 -9.62
C LEU A 25 -5.47 -0.08 -10.01
N MET A 26 -4.62 0.52 -9.16
CA MET A 26 -3.20 0.68 -9.48
C MET A 26 -2.46 -0.65 -9.53
N ILE A 27 -2.67 -1.53 -8.53
CA ILE A 27 -1.84 -2.72 -8.34
C ILE A 27 -2.58 -3.97 -8.83
N ASN A 28 -3.75 -4.29 -8.26
CA ASN A 28 -4.43 -5.56 -8.55
C ASN A 28 -4.96 -5.65 -9.98
N LYS A 29 -5.38 -4.51 -10.55
CA LYS A 29 -5.83 -4.42 -11.95
C LYS A 29 -4.73 -3.97 -12.92
N GLY A 30 -3.55 -3.64 -12.42
CA GLY A 30 -2.41 -3.23 -13.23
C GLY A 30 -2.64 -1.95 -14.05
N LYS A 31 -3.36 -0.98 -13.49
CA LYS A 31 -3.65 0.31 -14.11
C LYS A 31 -3.14 1.48 -13.26
N PRO A 32 -1.81 1.56 -13.04
CA PRO A 32 -1.26 2.50 -12.07
C PRO A 32 -1.46 3.97 -12.45
N GLU A 33 -1.31 4.33 -13.72
CA GLU A 33 -1.51 5.71 -14.17
C GLU A 33 -2.97 6.16 -14.04
N GLU A 34 -3.93 5.27 -14.40
CA GLU A 34 -5.36 5.53 -14.22
C GLU A 34 -5.71 5.68 -12.73
N GLY A 35 -5.18 4.80 -11.89
CA GLY A 35 -5.41 4.83 -10.44
C GLY A 35 -4.80 6.08 -9.78
N ALA A 36 -3.58 6.45 -10.14
CA ALA A 36 -2.94 7.66 -9.64
C ALA A 36 -3.73 8.91 -10.04
N ALA A 37 -4.10 9.06 -11.31
CA ALA A 37 -4.90 10.19 -11.78
C ALA A 37 -6.27 10.30 -11.09
N ARG A 38 -6.88 9.16 -10.76
CA ARG A 38 -8.20 9.11 -10.15
C ARG A 38 -8.18 9.42 -8.66
N PHE A 39 -7.22 8.88 -7.91
CA PHE A 39 -7.25 8.85 -6.44
C PHE A 39 -6.21 9.76 -5.77
N MET A 40 -5.20 10.24 -6.51
CA MET A 40 -4.18 11.15 -6.00
C MET A 40 -4.41 12.57 -6.48
N ALA A 41 -4.07 13.54 -5.64
CA ALA A 41 -4.00 14.93 -6.05
C ALA A 41 -2.81 15.16 -6.98
N PRO A 42 -2.88 16.10 -7.95
CA PRO A 42 -1.76 16.37 -8.86
C PRO A 42 -0.44 16.66 -8.14
N ALA A 43 -0.50 17.43 -7.04
CA ALA A 43 0.65 17.81 -6.21
C ALA A 43 0.85 16.87 -5.00
N TYR A 44 0.55 15.58 -5.16
CA TYR A 44 0.75 14.56 -4.14
C TYR A 44 2.20 14.51 -3.65
N ILE A 45 2.36 14.49 -2.32
CA ILE A 45 3.66 14.47 -1.63
C ILE A 45 3.95 13.06 -1.16
N GLN A 46 5.15 12.56 -1.47
CA GLN A 46 5.61 11.22 -1.12
C GLN A 46 6.77 11.28 -0.12
N HIS A 47 6.68 10.50 0.96
CA HIS A 47 7.75 10.41 1.95
C HIS A 47 8.58 9.11 1.85
N ASN A 48 8.19 8.18 0.98
CA ASN A 48 9.06 7.04 0.65
C ASN A 48 10.16 7.52 -0.31
N PRO A 49 11.46 7.45 0.08
CA PRO A 49 12.55 8.01 -0.73
C PRO A 49 12.77 7.32 -2.08
N LEU A 50 12.16 6.17 -2.31
CA LEU A 50 12.26 5.43 -3.58
C LEU A 50 11.20 5.84 -4.60
N ILE A 51 10.18 6.61 -4.19
CA ILE A 51 9.01 6.92 -5.01
C ILE A 51 8.93 8.44 -5.23
N PRO A 52 8.73 8.92 -6.47
CA PRO A 52 8.71 10.35 -6.73
C PRO A 52 7.40 11.03 -6.28
N ASP A 53 7.48 12.34 -6.07
CA ASP A 53 6.31 13.20 -5.85
C ASP A 53 5.43 13.33 -7.09
N GLY A 54 4.15 13.65 -6.85
CA GLY A 54 3.16 13.92 -7.88
C GLY A 54 2.46 12.69 -8.41
N ALA A 55 1.15 12.82 -8.65
CA ALA A 55 0.31 11.71 -9.11
C ALA A 55 0.78 11.11 -10.44
N ASP A 56 1.17 11.95 -11.40
CA ASP A 56 1.66 11.49 -12.71
C ASP A 56 2.96 10.70 -12.59
N SER A 57 3.91 11.20 -11.79
CA SER A 57 5.18 10.51 -11.56
C SER A 57 5.00 9.19 -10.80
N LEU A 58 4.10 9.17 -9.79
CA LEU A 58 3.72 7.96 -9.07
C LEU A 58 3.14 6.90 -10.03
N GLY A 59 2.19 7.30 -10.88
CA GLY A 59 1.57 6.41 -11.86
C GLY A 59 2.59 5.79 -12.81
N LYS A 60 3.49 6.60 -13.35
CA LYS A 60 4.57 6.15 -14.24
C LYS A 60 5.57 5.24 -13.55
N PHE A 61 5.94 5.56 -12.30
CA PHE A 61 6.83 4.72 -11.50
C PHE A 61 6.24 3.30 -11.33
N PHE A 62 4.98 3.21 -10.89
CA PHE A 62 4.33 1.91 -10.73
C PHE A 62 4.05 1.22 -12.08
N ALA A 63 3.84 1.96 -13.17
CA ALA A 63 3.66 1.37 -14.50
C ALA A 63 4.92 0.60 -14.94
N GLN A 64 6.10 1.11 -14.66
CA GLN A 64 7.35 0.40 -14.95
C GLN A 64 7.48 -0.89 -14.17
N ILE A 65 7.11 -0.88 -12.87
CA ILE A 65 7.22 -2.04 -12.00
C ILE A 65 6.15 -3.09 -12.33
N ILE A 66 4.87 -2.67 -12.44
CA ILE A 66 3.73 -3.59 -12.56
C ILE A 66 3.64 -4.19 -13.97
N ASN A 67 3.96 -3.45 -15.04
CA ASN A 67 3.96 -3.98 -16.41
C ASN A 67 4.95 -5.13 -16.59
N GLU A 68 6.02 -5.16 -15.81
CA GLU A 68 7.00 -6.23 -15.79
C GLU A 68 6.64 -7.37 -14.82
N ARG A 69 5.62 -7.18 -13.97
CA ARG A 69 5.25 -8.09 -12.87
C ARG A 69 3.80 -8.54 -13.00
N MET A 70 3.57 -9.59 -13.77
CA MET A 70 2.22 -10.13 -14.03
C MET A 70 1.49 -10.63 -12.78
N ARG A 71 2.18 -10.77 -11.65
CA ARG A 71 1.63 -11.29 -10.37
C ARG A 71 1.55 -10.23 -9.28
N ALA A 72 1.92 -8.99 -9.58
CA ALA A 72 1.88 -7.92 -8.59
C ALA A 72 0.47 -7.77 -8.00
N ARG A 73 0.38 -7.78 -6.69
CA ARG A 73 -0.89 -7.63 -5.97
C ARG A 73 -0.68 -7.04 -4.59
N VAL A 74 -1.73 -6.42 -4.08
CA VAL A 74 -1.82 -5.98 -2.69
C VAL A 74 -3.03 -6.61 -2.02
N ASP A 75 -2.80 -7.18 -0.84
CA ASP A 75 -3.83 -7.69 0.05
C ASP A 75 -3.95 -6.73 1.24
N VAL A 76 -5.10 -6.10 1.40
CA VAL A 76 -5.37 -5.21 2.53
C VAL A 76 -5.90 -6.05 3.70
N HIS A 77 -5.15 -6.08 4.81
CA HIS A 77 -5.52 -6.83 6.01
C HIS A 77 -6.31 -5.99 7.01
N LYS A 78 -5.89 -4.73 7.21
CA LYS A 78 -6.53 -3.80 8.13
C LYS A 78 -6.58 -2.41 7.49
N ILE A 79 -7.65 -1.67 7.73
CA ILE A 79 -7.77 -0.27 7.31
C ILE A 79 -8.52 0.53 8.36
N ILE A 80 -8.00 1.71 8.67
CA ILE A 80 -8.56 2.64 9.65
C ILE A 80 -8.72 3.99 8.96
N ALA A 81 -9.89 4.62 9.08
CA ALA A 81 -10.11 5.96 8.57
C ALA A 81 -10.71 6.86 9.65
N VAL A 82 -10.09 8.01 9.86
CA VAL A 82 -10.52 9.03 10.83
C VAL A 82 -10.28 10.41 10.21
N GLY A 83 -11.36 11.16 9.97
CA GLY A 83 -11.27 12.48 9.35
C GLY A 83 -10.55 12.43 8.00
N ASP A 84 -9.43 13.13 7.90
CA ASP A 84 -8.63 13.23 6.67
C ASP A 84 -7.56 12.14 6.54
N TYR A 85 -7.44 11.25 7.52
CA TYR A 85 -6.41 10.22 7.51
C TYR A 85 -6.96 8.83 7.26
N VAL A 86 -6.23 8.08 6.43
CA VAL A 86 -6.46 6.65 6.19
C VAL A 86 -5.16 5.91 6.43
N TRP A 87 -5.19 4.92 7.31
CA TRP A 87 -4.08 4.03 7.58
C TRP A 87 -4.45 2.61 7.19
N SER A 88 -3.54 1.91 6.53
CA SER A 88 -3.75 0.54 6.11
C SER A 88 -2.56 -0.35 6.43
N HIS A 89 -2.85 -1.58 6.81
CA HIS A 89 -1.86 -2.66 6.94
C HIS A 89 -2.06 -3.64 5.80
N VAL A 90 -1.05 -3.74 4.95
CA VAL A 90 -1.12 -4.43 3.67
C VAL A 90 0.01 -5.43 3.48
N ASN A 91 -0.18 -6.37 2.55
CA ASN A 91 0.88 -7.21 2.00
C ASN A 91 1.00 -6.96 0.51
N PHE A 92 2.12 -6.41 0.06
CA PHE A 92 2.46 -6.28 -1.35
C PHE A 92 3.20 -7.54 -1.79
N ARG A 93 2.60 -8.33 -2.69
CA ARG A 93 3.23 -9.53 -3.25
C ARG A 93 3.64 -9.34 -4.70
N ASN A 94 4.79 -9.89 -5.04
CA ASN A 94 5.38 -9.82 -6.38
C ASN A 94 5.50 -8.39 -6.93
N LEU A 95 5.67 -7.40 -6.05
CA LEU A 95 5.81 -6.02 -6.50
C LEU A 95 7.17 -5.78 -7.17
N PHE A 96 8.23 -6.42 -6.66
CA PHE A 96 9.61 -6.27 -7.13
C PHE A 96 10.25 -7.58 -7.63
N ASN A 97 9.48 -8.66 -7.74
CA ASN A 97 9.94 -9.97 -8.20
C ASN A 97 8.80 -10.79 -8.80
N ASP A 98 9.13 -11.86 -9.52
CA ASP A 98 8.17 -12.82 -10.10
C ASP A 98 8.24 -14.19 -9.42
N ASP A 99 8.79 -14.28 -8.19
CA ASP A 99 8.87 -15.53 -7.44
C ASP A 99 7.46 -16.01 -7.06
N PRO A 100 7.02 -17.19 -7.49
CA PRO A 100 5.73 -17.75 -7.11
C PRO A 100 5.61 -18.05 -5.60
N GLN A 101 6.73 -18.08 -4.88
CA GLN A 101 6.79 -18.29 -3.43
C GLN A 101 7.02 -16.98 -2.65
N ASP A 102 6.91 -15.82 -3.32
CA ASP A 102 7.07 -14.53 -2.66
C ASP A 102 6.10 -14.39 -1.48
N THR A 103 6.64 -14.17 -0.31
CA THR A 103 5.88 -13.94 0.93
C THR A 103 5.39 -12.50 1.04
N GLY A 104 6.00 -11.59 0.28
CA GLY A 104 5.62 -10.19 0.16
C GLY A 104 6.36 -9.22 1.06
N ILE A 105 5.86 -8.01 1.05
CA ILE A 105 6.32 -6.88 1.86
C ILE A 105 5.12 -6.39 2.66
N ALA A 106 5.21 -6.50 3.99
CA ALA A 106 4.23 -5.90 4.88
C ALA A 106 4.43 -4.38 4.89
N GLY A 107 3.36 -3.64 4.66
CA GLY A 107 3.34 -2.18 4.70
C GLY A 107 2.35 -1.65 5.72
N VAL A 108 2.73 -0.58 6.41
CA VAL A 108 1.80 0.31 7.08
C VAL A 108 1.82 1.61 6.30
N ASP A 109 0.81 1.80 5.46
CA ASP A 109 0.65 3.01 4.66
C ASP A 109 -0.24 4.02 5.39
N MET A 110 0.14 5.27 5.35
CA MET A 110 -0.57 6.39 5.98
C MET A 110 -0.83 7.45 4.91
N PHE A 111 -2.10 7.76 4.69
CA PHE A 111 -2.52 8.77 3.71
C PHE A 111 -3.19 9.93 4.41
N ARG A 112 -2.89 11.15 3.94
CA ARG A 112 -3.69 12.34 4.22
C ARG A 112 -4.50 12.69 2.96
N MET A 113 -5.79 12.93 3.16
CA MET A 113 -6.77 13.15 2.09
C MET A 113 -7.21 14.61 2.05
N ASP A 114 -7.54 15.12 0.87
CA ASP A 114 -8.17 16.43 0.71
C ASP A 114 -9.71 16.37 0.87
N ALA A 115 -10.34 17.53 0.70
CA ALA A 115 -11.78 17.66 0.79
C ALA A 115 -12.55 16.87 -0.29
N ASP A 116 -11.92 16.63 -1.43
CA ASP A 116 -12.48 15.86 -2.56
C ASP A 116 -12.24 14.34 -2.43
N GLY A 117 -11.50 13.92 -1.39
CA GLY A 117 -11.16 12.52 -1.13
C GLY A 117 -10.00 12.02 -1.97
N LYS A 118 -9.14 12.89 -2.45
CA LYS A 118 -7.87 12.52 -3.09
C LYS A 118 -6.75 12.49 -2.05
N ALA A 119 -5.82 11.54 -2.19
CA ALA A 119 -4.64 11.52 -1.36
C ALA A 119 -3.70 12.65 -1.78
N ILE A 120 -3.30 13.47 -0.80
CA ILE A 120 -2.40 14.61 -0.99
C ILE A 120 -1.03 14.36 -0.40
N GLU A 121 -0.89 13.34 0.47
CA GLU A 121 0.36 13.05 1.15
C GLU A 121 0.37 11.59 1.64
N HIS A 122 1.55 10.97 1.61
CA HIS A 122 1.70 9.55 1.96
C HIS A 122 3.03 9.29 2.66
N TRP A 123 2.95 8.49 3.70
CA TRP A 123 4.07 7.85 4.39
C TRP A 123 3.87 6.34 4.40
N ASP A 124 4.97 5.60 4.43
CA ASP A 124 4.92 4.16 4.66
C ASP A 124 6.04 3.68 5.59
N VAL A 125 5.80 2.52 6.19
CA VAL A 125 6.82 1.72 6.86
C VAL A 125 6.73 0.32 6.28
N LEU A 126 7.82 -0.15 5.67
CA LEU A 126 7.84 -1.40 4.94
C LEU A 126 8.77 -2.42 5.61
N GLN A 127 8.35 -3.67 5.65
CA GLN A 127 9.14 -4.79 6.15
C GLN A 127 8.90 -6.04 5.30
N VAL A 128 9.97 -6.70 4.88
CA VAL A 128 9.86 -8.00 4.19
C VAL A 128 9.18 -9.02 5.10
N VAL A 129 8.20 -9.73 4.57
CA VAL A 129 7.48 -10.78 5.30
C VAL A 129 8.39 -11.99 5.49
N GLY A 130 8.61 -12.35 6.75
CA GLY A 130 9.41 -13.51 7.12
C GLY A 130 8.68 -14.83 6.84
N THR A 131 9.47 -15.90 6.80
CA THR A 131 8.98 -17.28 6.78
C THR A 131 9.03 -17.87 8.19
N PRO A 132 8.38 -19.02 8.45
CA PRO A 132 8.51 -19.72 9.73
C PRO A 132 9.96 -20.07 10.11
N LYS A 133 10.88 -20.08 9.15
CA LYS A 133 12.30 -20.37 9.36
C LYS A 133 13.17 -19.13 9.52
N SER A 134 12.67 -17.96 9.14
CA SER A 134 13.44 -16.71 9.15
C SER A 134 12.54 -15.50 9.42
N ALA A 135 12.99 -14.59 10.26
CA ALA A 135 12.33 -13.30 10.44
C ALA A 135 12.44 -12.39 9.20
N ALA A 136 13.37 -12.69 8.30
CA ALA A 136 13.57 -12.10 6.96
C ALA A 136 13.51 -10.56 6.91
N ASN A 137 14.17 -9.90 7.84
CA ASN A 137 14.31 -8.45 7.78
C ASN A 137 15.77 -8.03 7.58
N TRP A 138 15.99 -6.81 7.12
CA TRP A 138 17.32 -6.31 6.75
C TRP A 138 18.31 -6.22 7.93
N TYR A 139 17.81 -6.04 9.16
CA TYR A 139 18.65 -5.95 10.37
C TYR A 139 18.88 -7.30 11.07
N ALA A 140 18.12 -8.34 10.70
CA ALA A 140 18.27 -9.69 11.26
C ALA A 140 17.89 -10.79 10.23
N PRO A 141 18.58 -10.85 9.07
CA PRO A 141 18.13 -11.68 7.94
C PRO A 141 18.20 -13.19 8.20
N ASN A 142 19.02 -13.63 9.15
CA ASN A 142 19.26 -15.05 9.46
C ASN A 142 18.71 -15.45 10.84
N VAL A 143 17.96 -14.57 11.49
CA VAL A 143 17.37 -14.87 12.78
C VAL A 143 16.10 -15.70 12.57
N PRO A 144 15.94 -16.86 13.24
CA PRO A 144 14.71 -17.62 13.19
C PRO A 144 13.53 -16.80 13.73
N ALA A 145 12.33 -17.06 13.22
CA ALA A 145 11.13 -16.47 13.78
C ALA A 145 10.94 -16.92 15.24
N ALA A 146 10.80 -15.98 16.15
CA ALA A 146 10.66 -16.24 17.59
C ALA A 146 9.24 -16.71 17.99
N ASN A 147 8.27 -16.54 17.08
CA ASN A 147 6.89 -16.95 17.30
C ASN A 147 6.22 -17.33 15.96
N PRO A 148 5.10 -18.08 15.98
CA PRO A 148 4.41 -18.53 14.76
C PRO A 148 3.29 -17.59 14.29
N ASN A 149 3.11 -16.40 14.87
CA ASN A 149 1.89 -15.59 14.70
C ASN A 149 1.77 -14.94 13.32
N GLY A 150 2.87 -14.80 12.58
CA GLY A 150 2.88 -14.08 11.31
C GLY A 150 2.80 -12.55 11.50
N MET A 151 2.62 -11.82 10.40
CA MET A 151 2.60 -10.35 10.40
C MET A 151 1.21 -9.75 10.16
N PHE A 152 0.17 -10.57 9.94
CA PHE A 152 -1.16 -10.09 9.52
C PHE A 152 -2.29 -10.59 10.40
#